data_462f175d6daec1c5af0565ca1d41db22
#
_entry.id   462f175d6daec1c5af0565ca1d41db22
#
_cell.length_a   1.000
_cell.length_b   1.000
_cell.length_c   1.000
_cell.angle_alpha   90.00
_cell.angle_beta   90.00
_cell.angle_gamma   90.00
#
_symmetry.space_group_name_H-M   'P 1'
#
loop_
_entity.id
_entity.type
_entity.pdbx_description
1 polymer ?
#
loop_
_entity_poly.entity_id
_entity_poly.type
_entity_poly.pdbx_seq_one_letter_code
_entity_poly.pdbx_strand_id
1 'polypeptide(L)'
;MTQQPLTVGDRRVRLLLLVGGTLAFGLLFGLSLLAVVLSFVGMLVVHELGHFLVARWTGMQVTEFFIGFGPRVWSVHRGETEYGVKAIPAGAYVRVTGMTNLDEVDPALEHRTYRHQSYPKRIALAVAGSGMQFLFAVVLLVAIFIGMGRPDADDWTVRSVVPGTAAEAAGIQADDRILAVAGRTVADFERFGEVVRSVPGRVVSVELERNGVHLIRSVAIGERLTGSGAAAFPGLFPGDRIIAVDGVATATWSDVETLVEVGATHQLTVRRSDDATIGLTTLARRLPTEAAAVVGFFGISPRHPMVRLGPVTAVTEAATTVGDLLWMSADALVRFFTPGGLSGFVGGAVESGSGQGELGVTTADSVDDNRLLSIYGVVRLGDAVFDSGVYNFLWFLVLVNVFVGVFNLVPLLPLDGGHIAIATYERLRSRGGRRHIADAAKLAPLTWAVVAFLLALALIALYRDVVDPLDFF
;
A
#
# COMPACT_ATOMS: atom_id res chain seq x y z
N MET A 1 -20.32 -33.15 9.36
CA MET A 1 -21.08 -32.78 10.59
C MET A 1 -22.19 -31.82 10.20
N THR A 2 -23.42 -32.30 10.10
CA THR A 2 -24.62 -31.50 9.82
C THR A 2 -24.91 -30.64 11.05
N GLN A 3 -24.63 -29.35 10.98
CA GLN A 3 -25.04 -28.41 12.04
C GLN A 3 -26.58 -28.34 12.08
N GLN A 4 -27.15 -28.60 13.26
CA GLN A 4 -28.60 -28.47 13.48
C GLN A 4 -29.08 -27.05 13.10
N PRO A 5 -30.30 -26.91 12.53
CA PRO A 5 -30.86 -25.61 12.22
C PRO A 5 -31.03 -24.80 13.51
N LEU A 6 -30.50 -23.56 13.51
CA LEU A 6 -30.58 -22.64 14.62
C LEU A 6 -32.04 -22.21 14.88
N THR A 7 -32.47 -22.16 16.13
CA THR A 7 -33.77 -21.58 16.50
C THR A 7 -33.78 -20.08 16.21
N VAL A 8 -34.97 -19.47 16.05
CA VAL A 8 -35.11 -18.02 15.81
C VAL A 8 -34.53 -17.20 16.95
N GLY A 9 -34.66 -17.70 18.20
CA GLY A 9 -34.11 -17.08 19.40
C GLY A 9 -32.57 -17.05 19.36
N ASP A 10 -31.93 -18.17 19.02
CA ASP A 10 -30.48 -18.28 18.92
C ASP A 10 -29.90 -17.34 17.84
N ARG A 11 -30.62 -17.17 16.71
CA ARG A 11 -30.20 -16.27 15.63
C ARG A 11 -30.17 -14.81 16.07
N ARG A 12 -31.21 -14.35 16.81
CA ARG A 12 -31.29 -12.97 17.31
C ARG A 12 -30.19 -12.68 18.34
N VAL A 13 -29.97 -13.58 19.27
CA VAL A 13 -28.92 -13.42 20.28
C VAL A 13 -27.55 -13.35 19.66
N ARG A 14 -27.21 -14.24 18.71
CA ARG A 14 -25.92 -14.25 18.01
C ARG A 14 -25.71 -13.00 17.15
N LEU A 15 -26.77 -12.51 16.49
CA LEU A 15 -26.70 -11.27 15.73
C LEU A 15 -26.45 -10.06 16.65
N LEU A 16 -27.13 -10.00 17.79
CA LEU A 16 -26.92 -8.95 18.80
C LEU A 16 -25.50 -9.01 19.36
N LEU A 17 -24.95 -10.20 19.61
CA LEU A 17 -23.57 -10.37 20.05
C LEU A 17 -22.56 -9.92 18.97
N LEU A 18 -22.83 -10.21 17.70
CA LEU A 18 -21.97 -9.75 16.60
C LEU A 18 -22.00 -8.21 16.48
N VAL A 19 -23.18 -7.61 16.44
CA VAL A 19 -23.35 -6.16 16.38
C VAL A 19 -22.77 -5.48 17.62
N GLY A 20 -23.11 -6.01 18.80
CA GLY A 20 -22.60 -5.50 20.08
C GLY A 20 -21.06 -5.61 20.16
N GLY A 21 -20.50 -6.73 19.72
CA GLY A 21 -19.05 -6.93 19.66
C GLY A 21 -18.35 -5.95 18.67
N THR A 22 -18.96 -5.72 17.50
CA THR A 22 -18.46 -4.75 16.53
C THR A 22 -18.51 -3.32 17.08
N LEU A 23 -19.60 -2.94 17.74
CA LEU A 23 -19.71 -1.63 18.39
C LEU A 23 -18.73 -1.50 19.55
N ALA A 24 -18.60 -2.54 20.39
CA ALA A 24 -17.63 -2.56 21.48
C ALA A 24 -16.19 -2.44 20.96
N PHE A 25 -15.86 -3.10 19.86
CA PHE A 25 -14.58 -2.96 19.20
C PHE A 25 -14.31 -1.49 18.80
N GLY A 26 -15.27 -0.83 18.15
CA GLY A 26 -15.14 0.58 17.77
C GLY A 26 -15.03 1.54 18.97
N LEU A 27 -15.71 1.23 20.09
CA LEU A 27 -15.60 2.03 21.32
C LEU A 27 -14.27 1.82 22.05
N LEU A 28 -13.70 0.62 22.01
CA LEU A 28 -12.47 0.28 22.72
C LEU A 28 -11.21 0.66 21.94
N PHE A 29 -11.23 0.49 20.61
CA PHE A 29 -10.06 0.64 19.75
C PHE A 29 -10.11 1.85 18.80
N GLY A 30 -11.23 2.57 18.77
CA GLY A 30 -11.42 3.73 17.90
C GLY A 30 -12.28 3.46 16.67
N LEU A 31 -12.98 4.51 16.21
CA LEU A 31 -13.84 4.43 15.02
C LEU A 31 -13.05 4.36 13.72
N SER A 32 -11.87 4.95 13.67
CA SER A 32 -10.96 4.88 12.53
C SER A 32 -10.53 3.45 12.24
N LEU A 33 -10.06 2.72 13.27
CA LEU A 33 -9.68 1.32 13.14
C LEU A 33 -10.87 0.45 12.74
N LEU A 34 -12.06 0.68 13.32
CA LEU A 34 -13.27 -0.02 12.91
C LEU A 34 -13.60 0.23 11.44
N ALA A 35 -13.52 1.47 10.98
CA ALA A 35 -13.77 1.83 9.58
C ALA A 35 -12.80 1.12 8.62
N VAL A 36 -11.51 1.06 8.97
CA VAL A 36 -10.49 0.32 8.21
C VAL A 36 -10.83 -1.17 8.10
N VAL A 37 -11.11 -1.81 9.24
CA VAL A 37 -11.45 -3.25 9.29
C VAL A 37 -12.72 -3.55 8.48
N LEU A 38 -13.77 -2.75 8.64
CA LEU A 38 -15.01 -2.92 7.89
C LEU A 38 -14.82 -2.70 6.38
N SER A 39 -13.96 -1.74 6.00
CA SER A 39 -13.62 -1.50 4.60
C SER A 39 -12.92 -2.71 3.98
N PHE A 40 -11.99 -3.34 4.70
CA PHE A 40 -11.32 -4.55 4.22
C PHE A 40 -12.27 -5.74 4.09
N VAL A 41 -13.16 -5.94 5.07
CA VAL A 41 -14.22 -6.95 4.95
C VAL A 41 -15.11 -6.65 3.73
N GLY A 42 -15.47 -5.37 3.52
CA GLY A 42 -16.24 -4.94 2.35
C GLY A 42 -15.55 -5.26 1.03
N MET A 43 -14.23 -5.00 0.93
CA MET A 43 -13.43 -5.35 -0.27
C MET A 43 -13.45 -6.86 -0.55
N LEU A 44 -13.30 -7.69 0.48
CA LEU A 44 -13.37 -9.15 0.33
C LEU A 44 -14.77 -9.60 -0.10
N VAL A 45 -15.83 -9.00 0.44
CA VAL A 45 -17.21 -9.27 0.00
C VAL A 45 -17.42 -8.89 -1.47
N VAL A 46 -16.87 -7.76 -1.92
CA VAL A 46 -16.90 -7.33 -3.33
C VAL A 46 -16.17 -8.33 -4.22
N HIS A 47 -15.02 -8.83 -3.79
CA HIS A 47 -14.26 -9.88 -4.48
C HIS A 47 -15.10 -11.14 -4.64
N GLU A 48 -15.64 -11.68 -3.56
CA GLU A 48 -16.47 -12.89 -3.56
C GLU A 48 -17.78 -12.71 -4.37
N LEU A 49 -18.32 -11.48 -4.37
CA LEU A 49 -19.47 -11.14 -5.20
C LEU A 49 -19.15 -11.31 -6.70
N GLY A 50 -17.93 -11.01 -7.13
CA GLY A 50 -17.46 -11.26 -8.49
C GLY A 50 -17.58 -12.73 -8.87
N HIS A 51 -17.01 -13.61 -8.05
CA HIS A 51 -17.11 -15.07 -8.25
C HIS A 51 -18.56 -15.55 -8.24
N PHE A 52 -19.36 -15.07 -7.29
CA PHE A 52 -20.78 -15.42 -7.19
C PHE A 52 -21.56 -15.07 -8.45
N LEU A 53 -21.42 -13.84 -8.94
CA LEU A 53 -22.15 -13.36 -10.12
C LEU A 53 -21.76 -14.13 -11.38
N VAL A 54 -20.46 -14.35 -11.60
CA VAL A 54 -19.97 -15.08 -12.77
C VAL A 54 -20.30 -16.57 -12.69
N ALA A 55 -20.21 -17.21 -11.52
CA ALA A 55 -20.65 -18.60 -11.34
C ALA A 55 -22.10 -18.77 -11.73
N ARG A 56 -22.99 -17.91 -11.25
CA ARG A 56 -24.42 -17.94 -11.61
C ARG A 56 -24.67 -17.64 -13.07
N TRP A 57 -24.02 -16.64 -13.63
CA TRP A 57 -24.15 -16.29 -15.04
C TRP A 57 -23.72 -17.42 -15.99
N THR A 58 -22.68 -18.15 -15.60
CA THR A 58 -22.15 -19.28 -16.39
C THR A 58 -22.88 -20.60 -16.14
N GLY A 59 -23.87 -20.62 -15.23
CA GLY A 59 -24.71 -21.81 -14.91
C GLY A 59 -24.08 -22.78 -13.92
N MET A 60 -23.00 -22.38 -13.22
CA MET A 60 -22.41 -23.17 -12.14
C MET A 60 -23.29 -23.15 -10.90
N GLN A 61 -23.28 -24.23 -10.14
CA GLN A 61 -23.99 -24.31 -8.88
C GLN A 61 -23.20 -23.62 -7.78
N VAL A 62 -23.85 -22.67 -7.09
CA VAL A 62 -23.31 -22.02 -5.89
C VAL A 62 -24.15 -22.43 -4.69
N THR A 63 -23.54 -23.09 -3.74
CA THR A 63 -24.23 -23.62 -2.55
C THR A 63 -24.19 -22.68 -1.36
N GLU A 64 -23.10 -21.90 -1.20
CA GLU A 64 -22.92 -21.01 -0.06
C GLU A 64 -22.33 -19.66 -0.50
N PHE A 65 -22.82 -18.58 0.13
CA PHE A 65 -22.24 -17.26 0.11
C PHE A 65 -22.23 -16.72 1.55
N PHE A 66 -21.07 -16.69 2.17
CA PHE A 66 -20.97 -16.27 3.57
C PHE A 66 -19.95 -15.16 3.77
N ILE A 67 -20.30 -14.23 4.68
CA ILE A 67 -19.35 -13.27 5.23
C ILE A 67 -18.82 -13.84 6.55
N GLY A 68 -17.50 -13.92 6.68
CA GLY A 68 -16.80 -14.46 7.82
C GLY A 68 -16.59 -15.98 7.80
N PHE A 69 -15.93 -16.46 8.84
CA PHE A 69 -15.58 -17.87 9.06
C PHE A 69 -16.08 -18.36 10.42
N GLY A 70 -15.94 -19.66 10.68
CA GLY A 70 -16.31 -20.27 11.96
C GLY A 70 -17.79 -20.60 12.10
N PRO A 71 -18.36 -20.56 13.33
CA PRO A 71 -19.74 -20.90 13.57
C PRO A 71 -20.72 -19.95 12.89
N ARG A 72 -21.83 -20.50 12.39
CA ARG A 72 -22.90 -19.75 11.72
C ARG A 72 -23.64 -18.85 12.75
N VAL A 73 -23.70 -17.56 12.49
CA VAL A 73 -24.46 -16.59 13.29
C VAL A 73 -25.88 -16.44 12.75
N TRP A 74 -25.99 -16.19 11.44
CA TRP A 74 -27.25 -16.01 10.75
C TRP A 74 -27.15 -16.56 9.32
N SER A 75 -28.22 -17.14 8.82
CA SER A 75 -28.30 -17.55 7.42
C SER A 75 -29.72 -17.61 6.91
N VAL A 76 -29.87 -17.49 5.61
CA VAL A 76 -31.12 -17.66 4.86
C VAL A 76 -30.85 -18.43 3.57
N HIS A 77 -31.71 -19.38 3.25
CA HIS A 77 -31.69 -20.07 1.97
C HIS A 77 -32.56 -19.30 0.97
N ARG A 78 -31.98 -19.03 -0.21
CA ARG A 78 -32.72 -18.44 -1.32
C ARG A 78 -32.37 -19.19 -2.60
N GLY A 79 -33.31 -20.00 -3.08
CA GLY A 79 -33.04 -20.95 -4.14
C GLY A 79 -32.06 -22.05 -3.67
N GLU A 80 -31.02 -22.28 -4.44
CA GLU A 80 -30.00 -23.30 -4.15
C GLU A 80 -28.83 -22.79 -3.29
N THR A 81 -28.80 -21.49 -2.98
CA THR A 81 -27.69 -20.85 -2.26
C THR A 81 -28.11 -20.50 -0.83
N GLU A 82 -27.29 -20.86 0.14
CA GLU A 82 -27.37 -20.37 1.51
C GLU A 82 -26.51 -19.12 1.67
N TYR A 83 -27.14 -18.02 2.08
CA TYR A 83 -26.49 -16.73 2.37
C TYR A 83 -26.42 -16.53 3.85
N GLY A 84 -25.30 -16.00 4.37
CA GLY A 84 -25.24 -15.77 5.79
C GLY A 84 -23.99 -15.06 6.29
N VAL A 85 -23.93 -14.95 7.61
CA VAL A 85 -22.82 -14.35 8.36
C VAL A 85 -22.33 -15.36 9.39
N LYS A 86 -21.02 -15.48 9.52
CA LYS A 86 -20.33 -16.30 10.51
C LYS A 86 -19.67 -15.45 11.58
N ALA A 87 -19.25 -16.08 12.67
CA ALA A 87 -18.86 -15.40 13.91
C ALA A 87 -17.53 -14.61 13.79
N ILE A 88 -16.64 -15.01 12.91
CA ILE A 88 -15.32 -14.37 12.73
C ILE A 88 -15.36 -13.55 11.44
N PRO A 89 -15.50 -12.21 11.49
CA PRO A 89 -15.65 -11.36 10.31
C PRO A 89 -14.30 -11.11 9.61
N ALA A 90 -13.48 -12.16 9.41
CA ALA A 90 -12.15 -12.09 8.83
C ALA A 90 -12.14 -12.44 7.34
N GLY A 91 -13.21 -12.09 6.59
CA GLY A 91 -13.29 -12.35 5.16
C GLY A 91 -14.69 -12.69 4.68
N ALA A 92 -14.76 -13.26 3.50
CA ALA A 92 -15.96 -13.82 2.90
C ALA A 92 -15.58 -15.06 2.08
N TYR A 93 -16.55 -15.87 1.66
CA TYR A 93 -16.29 -16.93 0.71
C TYR A 93 -17.55 -17.31 -0.08
N VAL A 94 -17.33 -17.82 -1.27
CA VAL A 94 -18.34 -18.42 -2.15
C VAL A 94 -17.98 -19.88 -2.38
N ARG A 95 -18.95 -20.77 -2.20
CA ARG A 95 -18.75 -22.19 -2.46
C ARG A 95 -19.37 -22.58 -3.78
N VAL A 96 -18.52 -22.72 -4.80
CA VAL A 96 -18.90 -23.24 -6.10
C VAL A 96 -18.67 -24.76 -6.11
N THR A 97 -19.66 -25.52 -6.55
CA THR A 97 -19.60 -26.99 -6.53
C THR A 97 -18.57 -27.52 -7.54
N GLY A 98 -17.77 -28.51 -7.10
CA GLY A 98 -16.82 -29.22 -7.98
C GLY A 98 -15.61 -28.37 -8.37
N MET A 99 -15.09 -27.55 -7.48
CA MET A 99 -13.83 -26.80 -7.68
C MET A 99 -12.63 -27.74 -7.86
N THR A 100 -12.67 -28.90 -7.24
CA THR A 100 -11.64 -29.95 -7.34
C THR A 100 -12.22 -31.28 -7.82
N ASN A 101 -11.33 -32.22 -8.19
CA ASN A 101 -11.72 -33.60 -8.51
C ASN A 101 -12.06 -34.42 -7.26
N LEU A 102 -11.78 -33.89 -6.06
CA LEU A 102 -12.07 -34.57 -4.79
C LEU A 102 -13.48 -34.28 -4.26
N ASP A 103 -14.16 -33.28 -4.84
CA ASP A 103 -15.51 -32.93 -4.41
C ASP A 103 -16.50 -34.02 -4.84
N GLU A 104 -17.19 -34.62 -3.87
CA GLU A 104 -18.30 -35.53 -4.12
C GLU A 104 -19.52 -34.73 -4.56
N VAL A 105 -20.01 -35.01 -5.75
CA VAL A 105 -21.13 -34.30 -6.39
C VAL A 105 -22.15 -35.31 -6.91
N ASP A 106 -23.44 -35.00 -6.74
CA ASP A 106 -24.50 -35.78 -7.35
C ASP A 106 -24.28 -35.84 -8.87
N PRO A 107 -24.27 -37.06 -9.48
CA PRO A 107 -24.09 -37.22 -10.92
C PRO A 107 -25.09 -36.38 -11.75
N ALA A 108 -26.30 -36.15 -11.26
CA ALA A 108 -27.27 -35.28 -11.92
C ALA A 108 -26.85 -33.81 -12.00
N LEU A 109 -26.02 -33.35 -11.08
CA LEU A 109 -25.53 -31.97 -10.99
C LEU A 109 -24.12 -31.79 -11.57
N GLU A 110 -23.45 -32.85 -12.01
CA GLU A 110 -22.08 -32.80 -12.51
C GLU A 110 -21.89 -31.77 -13.64
N HIS A 111 -22.88 -31.62 -14.53
CA HIS A 111 -22.88 -30.67 -15.63
C HIS A 111 -22.84 -29.19 -15.15
N ARG A 112 -23.18 -28.92 -13.88
CA ARG A 112 -23.16 -27.61 -13.24
C ARG A 112 -21.93 -27.37 -12.36
N THR A 113 -20.99 -28.33 -12.31
CA THR A 113 -19.74 -28.18 -11.54
C THR A 113 -18.73 -27.29 -12.28
N TYR A 114 -17.83 -26.63 -11.53
CA TYR A 114 -16.71 -25.87 -12.09
C TYR A 114 -15.85 -26.76 -13.02
N ARG A 115 -15.47 -27.95 -12.56
CA ARG A 115 -14.63 -28.88 -13.32
C ARG A 115 -15.27 -29.33 -14.64
N HIS A 116 -16.59 -29.31 -14.78
CA HIS A 116 -17.29 -29.67 -16.00
C HIS A 116 -17.43 -28.53 -16.98
N GLN A 117 -17.25 -27.29 -16.57
CA GLN A 117 -17.38 -26.12 -17.43
C GLN A 117 -16.29 -26.04 -18.49
N SER A 118 -16.56 -25.29 -19.55
CA SER A 118 -15.61 -25.00 -20.62
C SER A 118 -14.47 -24.08 -20.07
N TYR A 119 -13.30 -24.16 -20.73
CA TYR A 119 -12.14 -23.36 -20.35
C TYR A 119 -12.44 -21.85 -20.19
N PRO A 120 -13.12 -21.16 -21.15
CA PRO A 120 -13.41 -19.73 -20.97
C PRO A 120 -14.27 -19.42 -19.75
N LYS A 121 -15.26 -20.27 -19.43
CA LYS A 121 -16.10 -20.06 -18.23
C LYS A 121 -15.31 -20.23 -16.94
N ARG A 122 -14.36 -21.17 -16.91
CA ARG A 122 -13.48 -21.39 -15.75
C ARG A 122 -12.52 -20.23 -15.55
N ILE A 123 -11.94 -19.69 -16.63
CA ILE A 123 -11.11 -18.48 -16.56
C ILE A 123 -11.95 -17.29 -16.14
N ALA A 124 -13.15 -17.11 -16.72
CA ALA A 124 -14.03 -16.01 -16.31
C ALA A 124 -14.36 -16.06 -14.81
N LEU A 125 -14.61 -17.26 -14.25
CA LEU A 125 -14.80 -17.40 -12.81
C LEU A 125 -13.54 -17.01 -12.03
N ALA A 126 -12.38 -17.52 -12.41
CA ALA A 126 -11.13 -17.30 -11.70
C ALA A 126 -10.66 -15.83 -11.71
N VAL A 127 -10.96 -15.06 -12.77
CA VAL A 127 -10.64 -13.62 -12.81
C VAL A 127 -11.76 -12.74 -12.22
N ALA A 128 -12.92 -13.31 -11.90
CA ALA A 128 -14.11 -12.54 -11.55
C ALA A 128 -13.96 -11.75 -10.25
N GLY A 129 -13.31 -12.33 -9.24
CA GLY A 129 -13.05 -11.67 -7.97
C GLY A 129 -12.19 -10.43 -8.16
N SER A 130 -11.01 -10.58 -8.75
CA SER A 130 -10.11 -9.47 -9.06
C SER A 130 -10.74 -8.45 -10.03
N GLY A 131 -11.46 -8.93 -11.05
CA GLY A 131 -12.19 -8.06 -11.98
C GLY A 131 -13.24 -7.18 -11.29
N MET A 132 -13.96 -7.72 -10.31
CA MET A 132 -14.91 -6.96 -9.50
C MET A 132 -14.21 -5.94 -8.61
N GLN A 133 -13.04 -6.26 -8.05
CA GLN A 133 -12.23 -5.31 -7.28
C GLN A 133 -11.75 -4.16 -8.17
N PHE A 134 -11.30 -4.42 -9.40
CA PHE A 134 -10.87 -3.36 -10.31
C PHE A 134 -12.05 -2.48 -10.74
N LEU A 135 -13.21 -3.07 -11.01
CA LEU A 135 -14.43 -2.32 -11.28
C LEU A 135 -14.83 -1.45 -10.08
N PHE A 136 -14.75 -1.99 -8.87
CA PHE A 136 -15.03 -1.24 -7.65
C PHE A 136 -14.05 -0.07 -7.47
N ALA A 137 -12.75 -0.26 -7.75
CA ALA A 137 -11.74 0.80 -7.72
C ALA A 137 -12.08 1.92 -8.70
N VAL A 138 -12.47 1.60 -9.94
CA VAL A 138 -12.93 2.60 -10.93
C VAL A 138 -14.15 3.36 -10.40
N VAL A 139 -15.17 2.67 -9.90
CA VAL A 139 -16.38 3.31 -9.36
C VAL A 139 -16.05 4.23 -8.19
N LEU A 140 -15.18 3.79 -7.29
CA LEU A 140 -14.74 4.61 -6.15
C LEU A 140 -13.96 5.84 -6.60
N LEU A 141 -13.03 5.71 -7.55
CA LEU A 141 -12.31 6.86 -8.12
C LEU A 141 -13.23 7.83 -8.84
N VAL A 142 -14.21 7.34 -9.61
CA VAL A 142 -15.22 8.21 -10.24
C VAL A 142 -15.97 9.02 -9.18
N ALA A 143 -16.38 8.37 -8.08
CA ALA A 143 -17.05 9.05 -6.98
C ALA A 143 -16.14 10.11 -6.31
N ILE A 144 -14.84 9.80 -6.12
CA ILE A 144 -13.84 10.73 -5.60
C ILE A 144 -13.70 11.93 -6.55
N PHE A 145 -13.46 11.69 -7.84
CA PHE A 145 -13.17 12.75 -8.81
C PHE A 145 -14.36 13.68 -9.06
N ILE A 146 -15.59 13.17 -9.03
CA ILE A 146 -16.81 13.99 -9.15
C ILE A 146 -17.10 14.72 -7.83
N GLY A 147 -17.02 14.03 -6.70
CA GLY A 147 -17.43 14.54 -5.40
C GLY A 147 -16.40 15.47 -4.76
N MET A 148 -15.15 15.02 -4.72
CA MET A 148 -14.04 15.69 -4.02
C MET A 148 -13.07 16.37 -4.98
N GLY A 149 -12.94 15.84 -6.20
CA GLY A 149 -11.96 16.28 -7.20
C GLY A 149 -10.67 15.48 -7.15
N ARG A 150 -9.71 15.92 -7.98
CA ARG A 150 -8.31 15.47 -7.93
C ARG A 150 -7.39 16.68 -7.72
N PRO A 151 -6.19 16.50 -7.15
CA PRO A 151 -5.18 17.53 -7.14
C PRO A 151 -4.84 17.96 -8.59
N ASP A 152 -4.80 19.26 -8.84
CA ASP A 152 -4.31 19.79 -10.12
C ASP A 152 -2.77 19.76 -10.09
N ALA A 153 -2.17 18.93 -10.94
CA ALA A 153 -0.71 18.80 -10.99
C ALA A 153 -0.03 20.06 -11.55
N ASP A 154 -0.75 20.77 -12.45
CA ASP A 154 -0.23 21.95 -13.16
C ASP A 154 -0.39 23.25 -12.35
N ASP A 155 -1.24 23.23 -11.30
CA ASP A 155 -1.42 24.36 -10.41
C ASP A 155 -1.05 23.99 -8.97
N TRP A 156 -0.12 24.75 -8.39
CA TRP A 156 0.33 24.51 -7.03
C TRP A 156 0.81 25.80 -6.35
N THR A 157 0.69 25.79 -5.05
CA THR A 157 1.20 26.84 -4.16
C THR A 157 1.94 26.23 -2.99
N VAL A 158 2.69 27.02 -2.26
CA VAL A 158 3.34 26.59 -1.04
C VAL A 158 2.27 26.32 0.04
N ARG A 159 2.22 25.09 0.58
CA ARG A 159 1.35 24.76 1.73
C ARG A 159 1.99 25.21 3.03
N SER A 160 3.24 24.83 3.21
CA SER A 160 4.01 25.11 4.42
C SER A 160 5.50 25.23 4.10
N VAL A 161 6.20 25.96 4.93
CA VAL A 161 7.64 26.11 4.89
C VAL A 161 8.22 25.37 6.09
N VAL A 162 9.25 24.57 5.85
CA VAL A 162 9.96 23.84 6.90
C VAL A 162 10.90 24.80 7.63
N PRO A 163 10.84 24.92 8.97
CA PRO A 163 11.73 25.77 9.73
C PRO A 163 13.22 25.42 9.52
N GLY A 164 14.08 26.42 9.58
CA GLY A 164 15.52 26.28 9.40
C GLY A 164 15.99 26.05 7.97
N THR A 165 15.09 26.16 6.96
CA THR A 165 15.42 25.88 5.56
C THR A 165 15.68 27.14 4.73
N ALA A 166 16.19 26.93 3.51
CA ALA A 166 16.42 27.98 2.52
C ALA A 166 15.15 28.79 2.21
N ALA A 167 13.99 28.14 2.18
CA ALA A 167 12.71 28.78 1.94
C ALA A 167 12.34 29.76 3.07
N GLU A 168 12.50 29.36 4.33
CA GLU A 168 12.25 30.23 5.48
C GLU A 168 13.19 31.43 5.49
N ALA A 169 14.51 31.18 5.33
CA ALA A 169 15.53 32.24 5.28
C ALA A 169 15.27 33.27 4.16
N ALA A 170 14.65 32.81 3.04
CA ALA A 170 14.24 33.67 1.93
C ALA A 170 12.89 34.38 2.14
N GLY A 171 12.20 34.09 3.25
CA GLY A 171 10.89 34.67 3.55
C GLY A 171 9.77 34.16 2.64
N ILE A 172 9.87 32.91 2.17
CA ILE A 172 8.78 32.23 1.47
C ILE A 172 7.65 31.96 2.48
N GLN A 173 6.42 32.05 2.04
CA GLN A 173 5.23 31.92 2.88
C GLN A 173 4.23 30.92 2.28
N ALA A 174 3.29 30.47 3.11
CA ALA A 174 2.15 29.73 2.63
C ALA A 174 1.37 30.55 1.60
N ASP A 175 0.80 29.85 0.62
CA ASP A 175 0.05 30.38 -0.54
C ASP A 175 0.92 31.14 -1.57
N ASP A 176 2.25 31.22 -1.41
CA ASP A 176 3.14 31.66 -2.48
C ASP A 176 3.07 30.71 -3.68
N ARG A 177 3.01 31.27 -4.89
CA ARG A 177 3.14 30.52 -6.15
C ARG A 177 4.55 30.72 -6.70
N ILE A 178 5.35 29.67 -6.75
CA ILE A 178 6.70 29.74 -7.33
C ILE A 178 6.59 29.64 -8.84
N LEU A 179 7.15 30.63 -9.55
CA LEU A 179 7.08 30.76 -11.02
C LEU A 179 8.36 30.31 -11.71
N ALA A 180 9.52 30.64 -11.12
CA ALA A 180 10.81 30.25 -11.66
C ALA A 180 11.85 30.09 -10.56
N VAL A 181 12.84 29.22 -10.80
CA VAL A 181 14.02 28.99 -9.95
C VAL A 181 15.27 29.01 -10.84
N ALA A 182 16.29 29.75 -10.46
CA ALA A 182 17.54 29.89 -11.22
C ALA A 182 17.32 30.27 -12.70
N GLY A 183 16.31 31.11 -12.99
CA GLY A 183 15.92 31.55 -14.32
C GLY A 183 15.18 30.50 -15.15
N ARG A 184 14.84 29.35 -14.56
CA ARG A 184 14.05 28.28 -15.22
C ARG A 184 12.61 28.30 -14.71
N THR A 185 11.64 28.44 -15.61
CA THR A 185 10.22 28.36 -15.29
C THR A 185 9.88 26.98 -14.71
N VAL A 186 9.08 26.95 -13.66
CA VAL A 186 8.60 25.74 -12.99
C VAL A 186 7.08 25.68 -13.13
N ALA A 187 6.61 24.82 -14.04
CA ALA A 187 5.19 24.65 -14.32
C ALA A 187 4.47 23.88 -13.20
N ASP A 188 5.14 22.88 -12.66
CA ASP A 188 4.64 21.96 -11.64
C ASP A 188 5.67 21.77 -10.51
N PHE A 189 5.25 21.08 -9.44
CA PHE A 189 6.11 20.85 -8.28
C PHE A 189 7.24 19.84 -8.57
N GLU A 190 7.05 18.92 -9.49
CA GLU A 190 8.08 17.96 -9.89
C GLU A 190 9.24 18.70 -10.58
N ARG A 191 8.91 19.58 -11.55
CA ARG A 191 9.88 20.44 -12.22
C ARG A 191 10.58 21.39 -11.27
N PHE A 192 9.85 21.96 -10.30
CA PHE A 192 10.46 22.73 -9.22
C PHE A 192 11.50 21.89 -8.47
N GLY A 193 11.13 20.66 -8.05
CA GLY A 193 12.02 19.75 -7.36
C GLY A 193 13.27 19.39 -8.18
N GLU A 194 13.12 19.11 -9.47
CA GLU A 194 14.26 18.85 -10.36
C GLU A 194 15.25 20.02 -10.43
N VAL A 195 14.73 21.24 -10.62
CA VAL A 195 15.58 22.44 -10.72
C VAL A 195 16.30 22.68 -9.40
N VAL A 196 15.59 22.59 -8.27
CA VAL A 196 16.18 22.75 -6.93
C VAL A 196 17.27 21.70 -6.70
N ARG A 197 16.99 20.42 -6.94
CA ARG A 197 17.97 19.33 -6.78
C ARG A 197 19.23 19.52 -7.60
N SER A 198 19.14 20.20 -8.75
CA SER A 198 20.28 20.44 -9.65
C SER A 198 21.24 21.56 -9.24
N VAL A 199 20.90 22.33 -8.18
CA VAL A 199 21.66 23.52 -7.76
C VAL A 199 21.99 23.53 -6.25
N PRO A 200 22.57 22.45 -5.70
CA PRO A 200 22.92 22.40 -4.26
C PRO A 200 23.91 23.52 -3.89
N GLY A 201 23.75 24.11 -2.73
CA GLY A 201 24.63 25.12 -2.14
C GLY A 201 24.72 26.44 -2.92
N ARG A 202 24.02 26.58 -4.05
CA ARG A 202 24.09 27.78 -4.90
C ARG A 202 23.10 28.85 -4.45
N VAL A 203 23.51 30.09 -4.58
CA VAL A 203 22.62 31.25 -4.47
C VAL A 203 21.95 31.48 -5.83
N VAL A 204 20.62 31.37 -5.84
CA VAL A 204 19.83 31.49 -7.08
C VAL A 204 18.67 32.47 -6.89
N SER A 205 18.16 33.02 -8.01
CA SER A 205 16.92 33.79 -8.00
C SER A 205 15.73 32.83 -7.96
N VAL A 206 14.77 33.14 -7.08
CA VAL A 206 13.45 32.48 -7.05
C VAL A 206 12.40 33.58 -7.32
N GLU A 207 11.65 33.35 -8.41
CA GLU A 207 10.53 34.23 -8.78
C GLU A 207 9.24 33.61 -8.25
N LEU A 208 8.45 34.40 -7.57
CA LEU A 208 7.20 33.98 -6.96
C LEU A 208 6.11 35.04 -7.10
N GLU A 209 4.88 34.62 -7.03
CA GLU A 209 3.70 35.48 -6.94
C GLU A 209 3.10 35.33 -5.52
N ARG A 210 2.87 36.47 -4.87
CA ARG A 210 2.19 36.56 -3.57
C ARG A 210 1.09 37.61 -3.64
N ASN A 211 -0.15 37.21 -3.47
CA ASN A 211 -1.32 38.09 -3.55
C ASN A 211 -1.37 38.93 -4.85
N GLY A 212 -1.02 38.32 -5.99
CA GLY A 212 -0.99 38.96 -7.29
C GLY A 212 0.23 39.86 -7.53
N VAL A 213 1.18 39.92 -6.60
CA VAL A 213 2.41 40.72 -6.75
C VAL A 213 3.58 39.78 -7.06
N HIS A 214 4.27 40.07 -8.16
CA HIS A 214 5.50 39.35 -8.53
C HIS A 214 6.66 39.80 -7.64
N LEU A 215 7.34 38.83 -7.04
CA LEU A 215 8.48 39.04 -6.16
C LEU A 215 9.66 38.20 -6.63
N ILE A 216 10.86 38.74 -6.49
CA ILE A 216 12.10 38.00 -6.73
C ILE A 216 12.86 37.94 -5.40
N ARG A 217 13.32 36.74 -5.05
CA ARG A 217 14.12 36.48 -3.87
C ARG A 217 15.46 35.84 -4.26
N SER A 218 16.51 36.29 -3.64
CA SER A 218 17.82 35.63 -3.73
C SER A 218 17.87 34.58 -2.61
N VAL A 219 18.03 33.30 -2.99
CA VAL A 219 17.93 32.18 -2.06
C VAL A 219 19.19 31.33 -2.14
N ALA A 220 19.85 31.11 -1.03
CA ALA A 220 20.90 30.10 -0.90
C ALA A 220 20.25 28.73 -0.74
N ILE A 221 20.26 27.94 -1.81
CA ILE A 221 19.67 26.59 -1.78
C ILE A 221 20.44 25.72 -0.79
N GLY A 222 19.73 25.10 0.13
CA GLY A 222 20.33 24.16 1.08
C GLY A 222 20.85 22.90 0.36
N GLU A 223 21.65 22.14 1.10
CA GLU A 223 22.17 20.84 0.63
C GLU A 223 21.49 19.71 1.39
N ARG A 224 21.13 18.67 0.68
CA ARG A 224 20.60 17.42 1.24
C ARG A 224 21.27 16.23 0.54
N LEU A 225 21.61 15.20 1.33
CA LEU A 225 22.08 13.93 0.77
C LEU A 225 20.88 13.11 0.28
N THR A 226 21.01 12.51 -0.89
CA THR A 226 20.08 11.51 -1.38
C THR A 226 20.57 10.10 -1.06
N GLY A 227 19.63 9.15 -0.94
CA GLY A 227 19.92 7.77 -0.61
C GLY A 227 19.99 7.53 0.91
N SER A 228 20.31 6.32 1.30
CA SER A 228 20.43 5.87 2.70
C SER A 228 21.50 6.59 3.54
N GLY A 229 22.14 7.63 3.00
CA GLY A 229 23.11 8.46 3.71
C GLY A 229 22.52 9.33 4.84
N ALA A 230 21.22 9.69 4.75
CA ALA A 230 20.53 10.40 5.85
C ALA A 230 20.38 9.54 7.10
N ALA A 231 20.42 8.23 6.97
CA ALA A 231 20.39 7.26 8.04
C ALA A 231 21.75 6.99 8.70
N ALA A 232 22.80 7.67 8.27
CA ALA A 232 24.14 7.47 8.83
C ALA A 232 24.23 7.81 10.31
N PHE A 233 23.37 8.68 10.82
CA PHE A 233 23.40 9.17 12.20
C PHE A 233 22.02 9.12 12.84
N PRO A 234 21.69 8.06 13.60
CA PRO A 234 20.46 8.01 14.37
C PRO A 234 20.30 9.22 15.31
N GLY A 235 19.10 9.80 15.32
CA GLY A 235 18.77 10.95 16.15
C GLY A 235 18.90 12.32 15.48
N LEU A 236 19.29 12.39 14.20
CA LEU A 236 19.16 13.59 13.38
C LEU A 236 17.76 13.68 12.79
N PHE A 237 17.22 14.90 12.75
CA PHE A 237 15.93 15.20 12.15
C PHE A 237 16.11 16.05 10.87
N PRO A 238 15.12 16.02 9.95
CA PRO A 238 15.11 16.93 8.81
C PRO A 238 15.20 18.39 9.26
N GLY A 239 16.16 19.14 8.69
CA GLY A 239 16.46 20.51 9.08
C GLY A 239 17.57 20.67 10.13
N ASP A 240 18.03 19.58 10.76
CA ASP A 240 19.20 19.61 11.63
C ASP A 240 20.48 19.87 10.82
N ARG A 241 21.38 20.65 11.38
CA ARG A 241 22.67 20.94 10.77
C ARG A 241 23.81 20.49 11.72
N ILE A 242 24.65 19.57 11.24
CA ILE A 242 25.85 19.16 11.93
C ILE A 242 26.84 20.33 11.86
N ILE A 243 27.25 20.88 12.99
CA ILE A 243 28.19 22.01 13.11
C ILE A 243 29.53 21.62 13.69
N ALA A 244 29.63 20.44 14.33
CA ALA A 244 30.90 19.84 14.72
C ALA A 244 30.76 18.31 14.86
N VAL A 245 31.89 17.60 14.65
CA VAL A 245 32.07 16.17 14.92
C VAL A 245 33.24 16.02 15.87
N ASP A 246 33.04 15.37 17.02
CA ASP A 246 34.05 15.15 18.06
C ASP A 246 34.79 16.43 18.49
N GLY A 247 34.04 17.54 18.53
CA GLY A 247 34.56 18.85 18.88
C GLY A 247 35.24 19.61 17.74
N VAL A 248 35.40 19.01 16.54
CA VAL A 248 35.96 19.68 15.36
C VAL A 248 34.82 20.31 14.55
N ALA A 249 34.87 21.62 14.33
CA ALA A 249 33.88 22.37 13.60
C ALA A 249 33.81 21.89 12.12
N THR A 250 32.57 21.73 11.59
CA THR A 250 32.30 21.35 10.23
C THR A 250 31.47 22.42 9.54
N ALA A 251 31.83 22.79 8.31
CA ALA A 251 31.09 23.75 7.49
C ALA A 251 30.34 23.05 6.34
N THR A 252 30.90 21.96 5.83
CA THR A 252 30.40 21.20 4.67
C THR A 252 30.18 19.72 5.05
N TRP A 253 29.41 19.00 4.24
CA TRP A 253 29.27 17.56 4.41
C TRP A 253 30.60 16.81 4.22
N SER A 254 31.46 17.28 3.32
CA SER A 254 32.79 16.70 3.10
C SER A 254 33.65 16.75 4.35
N ASP A 255 33.51 17.81 5.19
CA ASP A 255 34.20 17.88 6.48
C ASP A 255 33.71 16.79 7.44
N VAL A 256 32.36 16.53 7.43
CA VAL A 256 31.78 15.45 8.24
C VAL A 256 32.28 14.08 7.74
N GLU A 257 32.29 13.82 6.44
CA GLU A 257 32.78 12.57 5.87
C GLU A 257 34.25 12.28 6.22
N THR A 258 35.09 13.31 6.30
CA THR A 258 36.51 13.14 6.66
C THR A 258 36.75 12.87 8.12
N LEU A 259 35.85 13.30 8.97
CA LEU A 259 35.97 13.19 10.45
C LEU A 259 35.25 11.92 10.99
N VAL A 260 34.34 11.33 10.22
CA VAL A 260 33.52 10.23 10.70
C VAL A 260 34.16 8.89 10.30
N GLU A 261 34.45 8.05 11.26
CA GLU A 261 34.81 6.66 11.06
C GLU A 261 33.57 5.79 11.15
N VAL A 262 33.25 5.09 10.07
CA VAL A 262 32.07 4.21 10.00
C VAL A 262 32.23 3.06 10.97
N GLY A 263 31.19 2.83 11.79
CA GLY A 263 31.21 1.81 12.85
C GLY A 263 31.71 2.33 14.21
N ALA A 264 32.17 3.57 14.28
CA ALA A 264 32.54 4.23 15.53
C ALA A 264 31.41 5.13 16.06
N THR A 265 31.42 5.38 17.35
CA THR A 265 30.50 6.32 18.02
C THR A 265 31.14 7.71 18.02
N HIS A 266 30.41 8.66 17.46
CA HIS A 266 30.83 10.06 17.38
C HIS A 266 29.94 10.98 18.22
N GLN A 267 30.50 12.06 18.69
CA GLN A 267 29.76 13.14 19.36
C GLN A 267 29.51 14.26 18.33
N LEU A 268 28.29 14.33 17.83
CA LEU A 268 27.87 15.39 16.93
C LEU A 268 27.39 16.61 17.74
N THR A 269 27.82 17.80 17.35
CA THR A 269 27.15 19.04 17.75
C THR A 269 26.21 19.42 16.62
N VAL A 270 24.93 19.48 16.94
CA VAL A 270 23.87 19.68 15.95
C VAL A 270 23.08 20.92 16.27
N ARG A 271 22.91 21.81 15.30
CA ARG A 271 21.99 22.93 15.38
C ARG A 271 20.64 22.50 14.82
N ARG A 272 19.61 22.56 15.63
CA ARG A 272 18.23 22.24 15.24
C ARG A 272 17.55 23.39 14.51
N SER A 273 16.42 23.13 13.93
CA SER A 273 15.59 24.13 13.22
C SER A 273 15.06 25.26 14.08
N ASP A 274 15.03 25.08 15.40
CA ASP A 274 14.67 26.10 16.39
C ASP A 274 15.90 26.89 16.93
N ASP A 275 17.06 26.81 16.26
CA ASP A 275 18.35 27.35 16.65
C ASP A 275 18.94 26.74 17.93
N ALA A 276 18.30 25.76 18.55
CA ALA A 276 18.87 25.04 19.67
C ALA A 276 20.10 24.24 19.22
N THR A 277 21.18 24.36 20.00
CA THR A 277 22.37 23.54 19.76
C THR A 277 22.39 22.39 20.77
N ILE A 278 22.42 21.16 20.26
CA ILE A 278 22.44 19.94 21.06
C ILE A 278 23.69 19.11 20.78
N GLY A 279 24.15 18.37 21.78
CA GLY A 279 25.13 17.31 21.61
C GLY A 279 24.40 15.99 21.39
N LEU A 280 24.69 15.29 20.30
CA LEU A 280 24.13 13.98 19.95
C LEU A 280 25.27 12.97 19.92
N THR A 281 25.23 11.96 20.78
CA THR A 281 26.16 10.82 20.70
C THR A 281 25.50 9.74 19.84
N THR A 282 26.09 9.42 18.70
CA THR A 282 25.49 8.51 17.72
C THR A 282 26.54 7.60 17.09
N LEU A 283 26.12 6.38 16.76
CA LEU A 283 26.94 5.43 16.02
C LEU A 283 26.89 5.80 14.53
N ALA A 284 28.05 6.10 13.92
CA ALA A 284 28.14 6.30 12.48
C ALA A 284 27.93 4.97 11.76
N ARG A 285 26.82 4.83 11.04
CA ARG A 285 26.50 3.65 10.23
C ARG A 285 27.19 3.71 8.87
N ARG A 286 27.36 2.57 8.23
CA ARG A 286 27.97 2.48 6.91
C ARG A 286 27.21 3.35 5.92
N LEU A 287 27.88 4.36 5.37
CA LEU A 287 27.38 5.08 4.19
C LEU A 287 27.32 4.10 3.02
N PRO A 288 26.20 3.99 2.29
CA PRO A 288 26.17 3.15 1.09
C PRO A 288 27.20 3.66 0.09
N THR A 289 27.91 2.73 -0.52
CA THR A 289 28.99 2.97 -1.47
C THR A 289 28.53 3.53 -2.81
N GLU A 290 27.22 3.55 -3.07
CA GLU A 290 26.62 4.14 -4.25
C GLU A 290 26.25 5.60 -3.93
N ALA A 291 27.13 6.47 -4.39
CA ALA A 291 26.93 7.90 -4.62
C ALA A 291 25.77 8.56 -3.87
N ALA A 292 25.95 8.86 -2.60
CA ALA A 292 25.12 9.87 -1.95
C ALA A 292 25.37 11.18 -2.70
N ALA A 293 24.53 11.46 -3.69
CA ALA A 293 24.61 12.72 -4.41
C ALA A 293 24.11 13.84 -3.49
N VAL A 294 24.90 14.86 -3.30
CA VAL A 294 24.45 16.10 -2.68
C VAL A 294 23.49 16.77 -3.65
N VAL A 295 22.24 16.92 -3.24
CA VAL A 295 21.20 17.60 -4.01
C VAL A 295 20.73 18.86 -3.28
N GLY A 296 20.22 19.80 -4.07
CA GLY A 296 19.63 21.01 -3.49
C GLY A 296 18.35 20.68 -2.70
N PHE A 297 18.17 21.39 -1.59
CA PHE A 297 17.00 21.31 -0.75
C PHE A 297 16.45 22.71 -0.45
N PHE A 298 15.13 22.88 -0.66
CA PHE A 298 14.47 24.18 -0.50
C PHE A 298 13.66 24.27 0.78
N GLY A 299 12.94 23.22 1.13
CA GLY A 299 12.18 23.10 2.37
C GLY A 299 10.75 23.66 2.30
N ILE A 300 9.99 23.30 1.26
CA ILE A 300 8.56 23.59 1.17
C ILE A 300 7.76 22.34 0.90
N SER A 301 6.48 22.36 1.28
CA SER A 301 5.49 21.37 0.88
C SER A 301 4.49 22.00 -0.09
N PRO A 302 4.05 21.29 -1.14
CA PRO A 302 3.08 21.82 -2.09
C PRO A 302 1.64 21.69 -1.57
N ARG A 303 0.79 22.60 -2.04
CA ARG A 303 -0.66 22.49 -2.00
C ARG A 303 -1.17 22.54 -3.45
N HIS A 304 -1.88 21.51 -3.86
CA HIS A 304 -2.56 21.47 -5.14
C HIS A 304 -4.04 21.78 -4.94
N PRO A 305 -4.62 22.72 -5.70
CA PRO A 305 -6.06 22.94 -5.66
C PRO A 305 -6.79 21.68 -6.13
N MET A 306 -7.95 21.41 -5.53
CA MET A 306 -8.78 20.26 -5.90
C MET A 306 -9.71 20.64 -7.03
N VAL A 307 -9.59 19.99 -8.19
CA VAL A 307 -10.43 20.22 -9.36
C VAL A 307 -11.40 19.06 -9.53
N ARG A 308 -12.70 19.36 -9.48
CA ARG A 308 -13.77 18.38 -9.73
C ARG A 308 -13.89 18.10 -11.21
N LEU A 309 -13.95 16.84 -11.57
CA LEU A 309 -14.08 16.43 -12.96
C LEU A 309 -15.54 16.25 -13.37
N GLY A 310 -15.82 16.52 -14.64
CA GLY A 310 -17.10 16.14 -15.25
C GLY A 310 -17.24 14.61 -15.35
N PRO A 311 -18.48 14.08 -15.43
CA PRO A 311 -18.72 12.63 -15.36
C PRO A 311 -17.93 11.81 -16.40
N VAL A 312 -17.84 12.28 -17.64
CA VAL A 312 -17.12 11.58 -18.70
C VAL A 312 -15.60 11.57 -18.43
N THR A 313 -15.05 12.75 -18.07
CA THR A 313 -13.63 12.88 -17.73
C THR A 313 -13.27 12.06 -16.48
N ALA A 314 -14.17 12.05 -15.48
CA ALA A 314 -13.97 11.25 -14.27
C ALA A 314 -13.87 9.73 -14.56
N VAL A 315 -14.70 9.21 -15.47
CA VAL A 315 -14.65 7.79 -15.86
C VAL A 315 -13.37 7.48 -16.62
N THR A 316 -12.98 8.30 -17.59
CA THR A 316 -11.75 8.07 -18.35
C THR A 316 -10.52 8.17 -17.45
N GLU A 317 -10.44 9.17 -16.61
CA GLU A 317 -9.35 9.37 -15.66
C GLU A 317 -9.27 8.23 -14.61
N ALA A 318 -10.41 7.79 -14.07
CA ALA A 318 -10.45 6.66 -13.15
C ALA A 318 -9.96 5.37 -13.81
N ALA A 319 -10.35 5.12 -15.06
CA ALA A 319 -9.93 3.95 -15.80
C ALA A 319 -8.43 3.95 -16.11
N THR A 320 -7.87 5.09 -16.53
CA THR A 320 -6.42 5.24 -16.73
C THR A 320 -5.65 5.09 -15.43
N THR A 321 -6.09 5.75 -14.36
CA THR A 321 -5.47 5.63 -13.03
C THR A 321 -5.45 4.19 -12.53
N VAL A 322 -6.57 3.46 -12.66
CA VAL A 322 -6.59 2.02 -12.29
C VAL A 322 -5.65 1.22 -13.19
N GLY A 323 -5.57 1.53 -14.50
CA GLY A 323 -4.61 0.91 -15.42
C GLY A 323 -3.16 1.10 -14.97
N ASP A 324 -2.78 2.30 -14.59
CA ASP A 324 -1.45 2.62 -14.08
C ASP A 324 -1.16 1.90 -12.76
N LEU A 325 -2.13 1.89 -11.83
CA LEU A 325 -2.01 1.17 -10.56
C LEU A 325 -1.88 -0.34 -10.76
N LEU A 326 -2.58 -0.92 -11.73
CA LEU A 326 -2.44 -2.34 -12.09
C LEU A 326 -1.03 -2.65 -12.57
N TRP A 327 -0.49 -1.81 -13.46
CA TRP A 327 0.87 -1.96 -13.96
C TRP A 327 1.89 -1.82 -12.84
N MET A 328 1.80 -0.77 -12.02
CA MET A 328 2.70 -0.54 -10.88
C MET A 328 2.65 -1.69 -9.88
N SER A 329 1.44 -2.19 -9.55
CA SER A 329 1.28 -3.32 -8.62
C SER A 329 1.89 -4.61 -9.19
N ALA A 330 1.71 -4.86 -10.49
CA ALA A 330 2.28 -6.04 -11.14
C ALA A 330 3.81 -5.95 -11.20
N ASP A 331 4.38 -4.80 -11.56
CA ASP A 331 5.82 -4.56 -11.59
C ASP A 331 6.44 -4.71 -10.18
N ALA A 332 5.81 -4.13 -9.15
CA ALA A 332 6.25 -4.26 -7.76
C ALA A 332 6.27 -5.74 -7.30
N LEU A 333 5.22 -6.52 -7.64
CA LEU A 333 5.19 -7.95 -7.32
C LEU A 333 6.28 -8.72 -8.06
N VAL A 334 6.50 -8.44 -9.34
CA VAL A 334 7.57 -9.10 -10.11
C VAL A 334 8.93 -8.80 -9.48
N ARG A 335 9.22 -7.54 -9.17
CA ARG A 335 10.48 -7.14 -8.51
C ARG A 335 10.64 -7.79 -7.15
N PHE A 336 9.58 -7.80 -6.33
CA PHE A 336 9.61 -8.42 -5.00
C PHE A 336 9.95 -9.91 -5.06
N PHE A 337 9.38 -10.68 -5.99
CA PHE A 337 9.66 -12.11 -6.14
C PHE A 337 10.97 -12.43 -6.88
N THR A 338 11.78 -11.44 -7.24
CA THR A 338 13.16 -11.70 -7.68
C THR A 338 14.05 -12.15 -6.52
N PRO A 339 15.16 -12.86 -6.78
CA PRO A 339 16.11 -13.21 -5.72
C PRO A 339 16.62 -11.98 -4.96
N GLY A 340 16.84 -10.85 -5.65
CA GLY A 340 17.26 -9.59 -5.05
C GLY A 340 16.18 -8.98 -4.15
N GLY A 341 14.92 -8.96 -4.60
CA GLY A 341 13.80 -8.46 -3.80
C GLY A 341 13.58 -9.27 -2.52
N LEU A 342 13.57 -10.61 -2.64
CA LEU A 342 13.40 -11.50 -1.48
C LEU A 342 14.58 -11.41 -0.50
N SER A 343 15.82 -11.37 -1.00
CA SER A 343 17.00 -11.23 -0.14
C SER A 343 17.04 -9.86 0.57
N GLY A 344 16.67 -8.78 -0.11
CA GLY A 344 16.54 -7.45 0.48
C GLY A 344 15.48 -7.42 1.58
N PHE A 345 14.30 -8.01 1.32
CA PHE A 345 13.23 -8.10 2.31
C PHE A 345 13.65 -8.87 3.59
N VAL A 346 14.30 -10.02 3.43
CA VAL A 346 14.81 -10.82 4.56
C VAL A 346 15.97 -10.11 5.25
N GLY A 347 16.88 -9.49 4.49
CA GLY A 347 18.01 -8.71 5.02
C GLY A 347 17.53 -7.57 5.90
N GLY A 348 16.56 -6.79 5.43
CA GLY A 348 15.95 -5.71 6.21
C GLY A 348 15.28 -6.20 7.51
N ALA A 349 14.73 -7.43 7.53
CA ALA A 349 14.18 -8.01 8.77
C ALA A 349 15.28 -8.40 9.78
N VAL A 350 16.42 -8.87 9.31
CA VAL A 350 17.58 -9.17 10.16
C VAL A 350 18.18 -7.89 10.74
N GLU A 351 18.29 -6.84 9.94
CA GLU A 351 18.76 -5.52 10.37
C GLU A 351 17.83 -4.89 11.42
N SER A 352 16.52 -4.95 11.21
CA SER A 352 15.52 -4.52 12.21
C SER A 352 15.67 -5.26 13.54
N GLY A 353 15.96 -6.58 13.52
CA GLY A 353 16.11 -7.42 14.73
C GLY A 353 17.43 -7.24 15.46
N SER A 354 18.50 -6.82 14.78
CA SER A 354 19.82 -6.62 15.40
C SER A 354 19.95 -5.30 16.16
N GLY A 355 18.89 -4.50 16.23
CA GLY A 355 18.94 -3.14 16.78
C GLY A 355 19.76 -2.18 15.91
N GLN A 356 20.21 -2.64 14.75
CA GLN A 356 20.87 -1.83 13.72
C GLN A 356 19.86 -1.26 12.72
N GLY A 357 18.58 -1.62 12.86
CA GLY A 357 17.46 -1.04 12.13
C GLY A 357 17.33 0.44 12.50
N GLU A 358 17.11 1.28 11.52
CA GLU A 358 16.94 2.71 11.66
C GLU A 358 15.81 3.05 12.64
N LEU A 359 16.14 3.50 13.83
CA LEU A 359 15.30 4.37 14.63
C LEU A 359 15.41 5.79 14.01
N GLY A 360 14.88 5.97 12.84
CA GLY A 360 14.90 7.25 12.13
C GLY A 360 13.57 7.45 11.43
N VAL A 361 13.02 8.65 11.57
CA VAL A 361 11.87 9.14 10.81
C VAL A 361 12.08 8.82 9.33
N THR A 362 11.41 7.81 8.82
CA THR A 362 11.40 7.50 7.40
C THR A 362 10.62 8.61 6.70
N THR A 363 11.35 9.56 6.09
CA THR A 363 10.75 10.44 5.10
C THR A 363 10.25 9.57 3.92
N ALA A 364 9.22 10.02 3.22
CA ALA A 364 8.64 9.28 2.09
C ALA A 364 9.65 8.84 1.02
N ASP A 365 10.83 9.45 0.99
CA ASP A 365 11.96 9.13 0.09
C ASP A 365 12.86 7.98 0.60
N SER A 366 12.68 7.50 1.84
CA SER A 366 13.50 6.46 2.48
C SER A 366 12.73 5.18 2.80
N VAL A 367 11.52 5.03 2.26
CA VAL A 367 10.81 3.75 2.33
C VAL A 367 11.66 2.74 1.55
N ASP A 368 12.14 1.72 2.26
CA ASP A 368 12.81 0.57 1.64
C ASP A 368 11.89 0.03 0.54
N ASP A 369 12.28 0.20 -0.72
CA ASP A 369 11.49 -0.19 -1.91
C ASP A 369 11.05 -1.67 -1.85
N ASN A 370 11.66 -2.47 -0.99
CA ASN A 370 11.39 -3.89 -0.78
C ASN A 370 10.58 -4.18 0.50
N ARG A 371 10.11 -3.15 1.22
CA ARG A 371 9.36 -3.37 2.46
C ARG A 371 7.91 -3.78 2.17
N LEU A 372 7.60 -5.04 2.42
CA LEU A 372 6.21 -5.53 2.44
C LEU A 372 5.60 -5.27 3.82
N LEU A 373 4.43 -4.63 3.86
CA LEU A 373 3.67 -4.45 5.08
C LEU A 373 2.88 -5.73 5.41
N SER A 374 2.83 -6.09 6.68
CA SER A 374 1.91 -7.10 7.18
C SER A 374 0.47 -6.57 7.18
N ILE A 375 -0.51 -7.45 7.41
CA ILE A 375 -1.90 -7.05 7.62
C ILE A 375 -2.00 -6.04 8.78
N TYR A 376 -1.22 -6.22 9.84
CA TYR A 376 -1.13 -5.28 10.97
C TYR A 376 -0.58 -3.92 10.53
N GLY A 377 0.50 -3.90 9.75
CA GLY A 377 1.08 -2.67 9.21
C GLY A 377 0.12 -1.92 8.29
N VAL A 378 -0.57 -2.65 7.39
CA VAL A 378 -1.59 -2.06 6.50
C VAL A 378 -2.78 -1.49 7.29
N VAL A 379 -3.20 -2.15 8.36
CA VAL A 379 -4.28 -1.64 9.23
C VAL A 379 -3.84 -0.39 9.99
N ARG A 380 -2.61 -0.37 10.54
CA ARG A 380 -2.06 0.85 11.19
C ARG A 380 -1.93 2.02 10.20
N LEU A 381 -1.43 1.75 9.00
CA LEU A 381 -1.36 2.76 7.94
C LEU A 381 -2.76 3.29 7.61
N GLY A 382 -3.74 2.40 7.47
CA GLY A 382 -5.13 2.78 7.21
C GLY A 382 -5.73 3.66 8.30
N ASP A 383 -5.42 3.38 9.58
CA ASP A 383 -5.84 4.16 10.75
C ASP A 383 -5.24 5.59 10.68
N ALA A 384 -3.94 5.70 10.49
CA ALA A 384 -3.25 6.97 10.34
C ALA A 384 -3.73 7.78 9.11
N VAL A 385 -3.95 7.11 7.98
CA VAL A 385 -4.49 7.74 6.76
C VAL A 385 -5.95 8.18 6.96
N PHE A 386 -6.76 7.46 7.73
CA PHE A 386 -8.13 7.87 8.06
C PHE A 386 -8.13 9.21 8.80
N ASP A 387 -7.24 9.38 9.77
CA ASP A 387 -7.11 10.62 10.54
C ASP A 387 -6.59 11.80 9.68
N SER A 388 -5.83 11.50 8.59
CA SER A 388 -5.38 12.50 7.62
C SER A 388 -6.50 13.03 6.71
N GLY A 389 -7.68 12.42 6.72
CA GLY A 389 -8.89 12.85 6.03
C GLY A 389 -9.49 11.85 5.04
N VAL A 390 -10.78 12.04 4.78
CA VAL A 390 -11.60 11.10 3.97
C VAL A 390 -11.04 10.90 2.55
N TYR A 391 -10.50 11.95 1.91
CA TYR A 391 -9.91 11.84 0.58
C TYR A 391 -8.74 10.84 0.57
N ASN A 392 -7.79 11.00 1.48
CA ASN A 392 -6.63 10.13 1.58
C ASN A 392 -7.03 8.69 1.93
N PHE A 393 -8.01 8.54 2.82
CA PHE A 393 -8.53 7.22 3.19
C PHE A 393 -9.18 6.50 2.00
N LEU A 394 -10.00 7.18 1.21
CA LEU A 394 -10.60 6.58 0.01
C LEU A 394 -9.53 6.19 -1.03
N TRP A 395 -8.51 7.02 -1.22
CA TRP A 395 -7.36 6.70 -2.07
C TRP A 395 -6.59 5.47 -1.56
N PHE A 396 -6.35 5.41 -0.26
CA PHE A 396 -5.74 4.23 0.37
C PHE A 396 -6.54 2.95 0.08
N LEU A 397 -7.87 3.02 0.19
CA LEU A 397 -8.74 1.88 -0.13
C LEU A 397 -8.62 1.48 -1.61
N VAL A 398 -8.52 2.43 -2.54
CA VAL A 398 -8.29 2.14 -3.97
C VAL A 398 -6.96 1.40 -4.15
N LEU A 399 -5.87 1.91 -3.56
CA LEU A 399 -4.55 1.30 -3.66
C LEU A 399 -4.53 -0.13 -3.14
N VAL A 400 -5.02 -0.35 -1.92
CA VAL A 400 -5.07 -1.68 -1.30
C VAL A 400 -5.95 -2.63 -2.12
N ASN A 401 -7.12 -2.16 -2.58
CA ASN A 401 -8.05 -2.97 -3.36
C ASN A 401 -7.45 -3.43 -4.70
N VAL A 402 -6.76 -2.53 -5.42
CA VAL A 402 -6.07 -2.86 -6.68
C VAL A 402 -4.92 -3.83 -6.42
N PHE A 403 -4.09 -3.56 -5.41
CA PHE A 403 -2.95 -4.43 -5.07
C PHE A 403 -3.40 -5.86 -4.70
N VAL A 404 -4.42 -5.99 -3.85
CA VAL A 404 -4.98 -7.31 -3.46
C VAL A 404 -5.57 -8.03 -4.68
N GLY A 405 -6.25 -7.29 -5.57
CA GLY A 405 -6.77 -7.86 -6.82
C GLY A 405 -5.66 -8.40 -7.74
N VAL A 406 -4.56 -7.67 -7.90
CA VAL A 406 -3.40 -8.12 -8.69
C VAL A 406 -2.70 -9.29 -8.01
N PHE A 407 -2.52 -9.24 -6.69
CA PHE A 407 -1.93 -10.32 -5.91
C PHE A 407 -2.71 -11.63 -6.05
N ASN A 408 -4.04 -11.59 -6.04
CA ASN A 408 -4.88 -12.76 -6.24
C ASN A 408 -4.75 -13.40 -7.63
N LEU A 409 -4.26 -12.66 -8.64
CA LEU A 409 -3.99 -13.20 -9.98
C LEU A 409 -2.62 -13.87 -10.13
N VAL A 410 -1.78 -13.86 -9.08
CA VAL A 410 -0.50 -14.58 -9.10
C VAL A 410 -0.77 -16.09 -9.30
N PRO A 411 -0.07 -16.78 -10.23
CA PRO A 411 -0.37 -18.15 -10.61
C PRO A 411 0.07 -19.20 -9.56
N LEU A 412 -0.33 -18.99 -8.32
CA LEU A 412 -0.01 -19.81 -7.15
C LEU A 412 -1.28 -20.21 -6.40
N LEU A 413 -1.46 -21.51 -6.09
CA LEU A 413 -2.50 -21.94 -5.16
C LEU A 413 -2.13 -21.50 -3.72
N PRO A 414 -3.08 -21.04 -2.90
CA PRO A 414 -4.54 -21.08 -3.08
C PRO A 414 -5.16 -19.83 -3.73
N LEU A 415 -4.38 -18.95 -4.38
CA LEU A 415 -4.88 -17.75 -5.03
C LEU A 415 -5.68 -18.08 -6.30
N ASP A 416 -6.52 -17.16 -6.78
CA ASP A 416 -7.33 -17.33 -7.99
C ASP A 416 -6.49 -17.58 -9.24
N GLY A 417 -5.31 -16.92 -9.32
CA GLY A 417 -4.32 -17.15 -10.37
C GLY A 417 -3.86 -18.61 -10.47
N GLY A 418 -3.84 -19.35 -9.35
CA GLY A 418 -3.59 -20.78 -9.32
C GLY A 418 -4.66 -21.59 -10.08
N HIS A 419 -5.93 -21.20 -9.95
CA HIS A 419 -7.02 -21.81 -10.72
C HIS A 419 -6.92 -21.48 -12.21
N ILE A 420 -6.44 -20.28 -12.57
CA ILE A 420 -6.12 -19.93 -13.96
C ILE A 420 -5.01 -20.84 -14.51
N ALA A 421 -3.93 -21.00 -13.75
CA ALA A 421 -2.81 -21.85 -14.14
C ALA A 421 -3.23 -23.31 -14.33
N ILE A 422 -4.01 -23.87 -13.40
CA ILE A 422 -4.54 -25.23 -13.49
C ILE A 422 -5.46 -25.39 -14.71
N ALA A 423 -6.42 -24.49 -14.89
CA ALA A 423 -7.34 -24.57 -16.03
C ALA A 423 -6.58 -24.49 -17.38
N THR A 424 -5.55 -23.65 -17.44
CA THR A 424 -4.68 -23.52 -18.63
C THR A 424 -3.85 -24.80 -18.86
N TYR A 425 -3.23 -25.34 -17.80
CA TYR A 425 -2.51 -26.61 -17.87
C TYR A 425 -3.41 -27.74 -18.37
N GLU A 426 -4.61 -27.90 -17.82
CA GLU A 426 -5.57 -28.91 -18.24
C GLU A 426 -5.98 -28.73 -19.72
N ARG A 427 -6.17 -27.49 -20.18
CA ARG A 427 -6.47 -27.17 -21.57
C ARG A 427 -5.35 -27.59 -22.51
N LEU A 428 -4.11 -27.30 -22.15
CA LEU A 428 -2.93 -27.66 -22.96
C LEU A 428 -2.69 -29.17 -23.02
N ARG A 429 -3.01 -29.88 -21.93
CA ARG A 429 -2.84 -31.35 -21.85
C ARG A 429 -4.00 -32.11 -22.47
N SER A 430 -5.17 -31.48 -22.64
CA SER A 430 -6.35 -32.09 -23.27
C SER A 430 -6.16 -32.16 -24.79
N ARG A 431 -5.93 -33.36 -25.33
CA ARG A 431 -5.71 -33.61 -26.76
C ARG A 431 -6.61 -34.78 -27.25
N GLY A 432 -6.99 -34.75 -28.51
CA GLY A 432 -7.71 -35.86 -29.17
C GLY A 432 -9.07 -36.20 -28.56
N GLY A 433 -9.81 -35.17 -28.06
CA GLY A 433 -11.14 -35.36 -27.46
C GLY A 433 -11.11 -35.89 -26.02
N ARG A 434 -9.93 -36.24 -25.48
CA ARG A 434 -9.78 -36.65 -24.05
C ARG A 434 -9.52 -35.47 -23.19
N ARG A 435 -10.41 -35.19 -22.24
CA ARG A 435 -10.28 -34.15 -21.28
C ARG A 435 -9.30 -34.56 -20.15
N HIS A 436 -8.26 -33.78 -19.90
CA HIS A 436 -7.37 -33.99 -18.79
C HIS A 436 -7.84 -33.12 -17.61
N ILE A 437 -7.99 -33.71 -16.43
CA ILE A 437 -8.32 -33.02 -15.18
C ILE A 437 -7.10 -33.18 -14.26
N ALA A 438 -6.63 -32.07 -13.69
CA ALA A 438 -5.53 -32.10 -12.73
C ALA A 438 -5.98 -32.79 -11.44
N ASP A 439 -5.08 -33.58 -10.89
CA ASP A 439 -5.31 -34.30 -9.64
C ASP A 439 -4.96 -33.39 -8.46
N ALA A 440 -5.97 -32.90 -7.74
CA ALA A 440 -5.81 -32.02 -6.60
C ALA A 440 -4.97 -32.66 -5.47
N ALA A 441 -5.03 -33.99 -5.30
CA ALA A 441 -4.21 -34.69 -4.31
C ALA A 441 -2.72 -34.54 -4.63
N LYS A 442 -2.34 -34.55 -5.91
CA LYS A 442 -0.95 -34.35 -6.34
C LYS A 442 -0.48 -32.91 -6.24
N LEU A 443 -1.41 -31.94 -6.32
CA LEU A 443 -1.13 -30.53 -6.16
C LEU A 443 -1.09 -30.09 -4.69
N ALA A 444 -1.66 -30.86 -3.76
CA ALA A 444 -1.73 -30.52 -2.34
C ALA A 444 -0.35 -30.24 -1.71
N PRO A 445 0.72 -31.02 -1.93
CA PRO A 445 2.04 -30.71 -1.38
C PRO A 445 2.58 -29.36 -1.87
N LEU A 446 2.40 -29.05 -3.15
CA LEU A 446 2.79 -27.75 -3.73
C LEU A 446 1.98 -26.61 -3.09
N THR A 447 0.66 -26.79 -2.95
CA THR A 447 -0.21 -25.80 -2.30
C THR A 447 0.26 -25.52 -0.86
N TRP A 448 0.55 -26.58 -0.08
CA TRP A 448 1.04 -26.42 1.29
C TRP A 448 2.42 -25.75 1.35
N ALA A 449 3.31 -26.02 0.40
CA ALA A 449 4.60 -25.35 0.31
C ALA A 449 4.43 -23.84 0.02
N VAL A 450 3.53 -23.49 -0.89
CA VAL A 450 3.20 -22.08 -1.17
C VAL A 450 2.57 -21.40 0.04
N VAL A 451 1.61 -22.04 0.71
CA VAL A 451 0.99 -21.50 1.93
C VAL A 451 2.04 -21.29 3.03
N ALA A 452 2.92 -22.25 3.25
CA ALA A 452 4.00 -22.13 4.23
C ALA A 452 4.96 -20.98 3.89
N PHE A 453 5.31 -20.82 2.60
CA PHE A 453 6.14 -19.73 2.12
C PHE A 453 5.47 -18.35 2.32
N LEU A 454 4.19 -18.19 1.92
CA LEU A 454 3.45 -16.95 2.13
C LEU A 454 3.26 -16.64 3.61
N LEU A 455 3.04 -17.66 4.44
CA LEU A 455 2.96 -17.51 5.90
C LEU A 455 4.30 -17.04 6.49
N ALA A 456 5.41 -17.58 6.02
CA ALA A 456 6.73 -17.15 6.45
C ALA A 456 6.98 -15.67 6.09
N LEU A 457 6.65 -15.26 4.85
CA LEU A 457 6.73 -13.85 4.45
C LEU A 457 5.84 -12.95 5.33
N ALA A 458 4.60 -13.39 5.60
CA ALA A 458 3.68 -12.64 6.44
C ALA A 458 4.19 -12.49 7.90
N LEU A 459 4.82 -13.53 8.45
CA LEU A 459 5.41 -13.49 9.79
C LEU A 459 6.65 -12.57 9.84
N ILE A 460 7.49 -12.59 8.80
CA ILE A 460 8.64 -11.69 8.68
C ILE A 460 8.14 -10.22 8.56
N ALA A 461 7.12 -9.97 7.73
CA ALA A 461 6.51 -8.65 7.62
C ALA A 461 5.93 -8.18 8.97
N LEU A 462 5.19 -9.05 9.65
CA LEU A 462 4.62 -8.75 10.97
C LEU A 462 5.72 -8.45 12.00
N TYR A 463 6.79 -9.23 12.01
CA TYR A 463 7.94 -9.00 12.89
C TYR A 463 8.54 -7.60 12.65
N ARG A 464 8.79 -7.24 11.38
CA ARG A 464 9.30 -5.90 11.03
C ARG A 464 8.34 -4.79 11.46
N ASP A 465 7.04 -4.93 11.22
CA ASP A 465 6.05 -3.90 11.56
C ASP A 465 5.88 -3.72 13.09
N VAL A 466 6.25 -4.71 13.91
CA VAL A 466 6.21 -4.63 15.37
C VAL A 466 7.53 -4.12 15.95
N VAL A 467 8.67 -4.58 15.43
CA VAL A 467 10.00 -4.25 15.98
C VAL A 467 10.51 -2.90 15.47
N ASP A 468 10.20 -2.61 14.21
CA ASP A 468 10.62 -1.39 13.50
C ASP A 468 9.38 -0.79 12.78
N PRO A 469 8.43 -0.24 13.55
CA PRO A 469 7.21 0.31 12.99
C PRO A 469 7.52 1.52 12.10
N LEU A 470 6.86 1.62 10.94
CA LEU A 470 6.90 2.83 10.14
C LEU A 470 6.18 3.95 10.89
N ASP A 471 6.86 5.08 11.05
CA ASP A 471 6.24 6.33 11.50
C ASP A 471 5.74 7.07 10.25
N PHE A 472 4.42 7.10 10.10
CA PHE A 472 3.79 7.64 8.90
C PHE A 472 3.54 9.15 8.96
N PHE A 473 3.79 9.81 10.13
CA PHE A 473 3.55 11.26 10.34
C PHE A 473 4.49 11.85 11.39
#